data_8a737e21ab46bea69f6930755a60f741
#
_entry.id   8a737e21ab46bea69f6930755a60f741
#
_cell.length_a   1.000
_cell.length_b   1.000
_cell.length_c   1.000
_cell.angle_alpha   90.00
_cell.angle_beta   90.00
_cell.angle_gamma   90.00
#
_symmetry.space_group_name_H-M   'P 1'
#
loop_
_entity.id
_entity.type
_entity.pdbx_description
1 polymer ?
#
loop_
_entity_poly.entity_id
_entity_poly.type
_entity_poly.pdbx_seq_one_letter_code
_entity_poly.pdbx_strand_id
1 'polypeptide(L)'
;AEYEVPSGESKEVHYWAARVSPAALAKSKFKPSEEVESVEWRTPDEARKLLTYEFDHDVLDELMAIYKRGQLRTKPIIVLRHAKATPRSDWMNGEAIDDGNRPLLPEGYAQAKQLIKLLGAFTPKRVITSPWSRCLNTVAPYAKKRNLKIIERSQLSELGNKKGPKRTKNVINDIIEDGRASVICSHRPALPTIFETLEKHASGENKTLLREGTNLKPAEMLVIHLTANEDGKSRKVVAVERYGVM
;
A
#
# COMPACT_ATOMS: atom_id res chain seq x y z
N ALA A 1 -6.95 -5.96 -17.76
CA ALA A 1 -7.66 -6.18 -19.03
C ALA A 1 -9.16 -6.04 -18.79
N GLU A 2 -9.85 -5.43 -19.71
CA GLU A 2 -11.30 -5.33 -19.72
C GLU A 2 -11.80 -5.94 -21.04
N TYR A 3 -12.80 -6.82 -20.98
CA TYR A 3 -13.40 -7.45 -22.15
C TYR A 3 -14.87 -7.81 -21.89
N GLU A 4 -15.65 -7.88 -22.97
CA GLU A 4 -17.02 -8.32 -22.90
C GLU A 4 -17.09 -9.86 -22.92
N VAL A 5 -17.88 -10.42 -22.00
CA VAL A 5 -18.20 -11.85 -22.01
C VAL A 5 -19.42 -12.12 -22.93
N PRO A 6 -19.65 -13.37 -23.39
CA PRO A 6 -20.76 -13.67 -24.31
C PRO A 6 -22.16 -13.26 -23.82
N SER A 7 -22.30 -13.01 -22.49
CA SER A 7 -23.56 -12.47 -21.92
C SER A 7 -23.75 -10.97 -22.17
N GLY A 8 -22.78 -10.27 -22.76
CA GLY A 8 -22.79 -8.80 -22.95
C GLY A 8 -22.38 -8.01 -21.72
N GLU A 9 -21.90 -8.67 -20.66
CA GLU A 9 -21.37 -8.02 -19.49
C GLU A 9 -19.87 -7.70 -19.65
N SER A 10 -19.42 -6.51 -19.18
CA SER A 10 -18.01 -6.19 -19.12
C SER A 10 -17.35 -6.89 -17.93
N LYS A 11 -16.22 -7.58 -18.19
CA LYS A 11 -15.40 -8.22 -17.17
C LYS A 11 -14.06 -7.52 -17.09
N GLU A 12 -13.74 -6.99 -15.88
CA GLU A 12 -12.45 -6.41 -15.58
C GLU A 12 -11.56 -7.45 -14.89
N VAL A 13 -10.37 -7.70 -15.45
CA VAL A 13 -9.37 -8.61 -14.87
C VAL A 13 -8.11 -7.84 -14.51
N HIS A 14 -7.75 -7.92 -13.24
CA HIS A 14 -6.54 -7.30 -12.70
C HIS A 14 -5.38 -8.28 -12.71
N TYR A 15 -4.23 -7.82 -13.20
CA TYR A 15 -2.97 -8.57 -13.22
C TYR A 15 -1.93 -7.90 -12.34
N TRP A 16 -1.17 -8.69 -11.61
CA TRP A 16 -0.08 -8.21 -10.76
C TRP A 16 1.23 -8.90 -11.11
N ALA A 17 2.29 -8.12 -11.26
CA ALA A 17 3.63 -8.66 -11.37
C ALA A 17 4.19 -8.97 -9.99
N ALA A 18 4.65 -10.20 -9.77
CA ALA A 18 5.25 -10.62 -8.51
C ALA A 18 6.55 -11.39 -8.73
N ARG A 19 7.52 -11.20 -7.82
CA ARG A 19 8.73 -12.02 -7.77
C ARG A 19 8.56 -13.15 -6.77
N VAL A 20 8.77 -14.37 -7.22
CA VAL A 20 8.87 -15.52 -6.33
C VAL A 20 10.34 -15.73 -5.93
N SER A 21 10.60 -15.94 -4.64
CA SER A 21 11.93 -16.34 -4.17
C SER A 21 12.14 -17.84 -4.38
N PRO A 22 13.40 -18.33 -4.56
CA PRO A 22 13.67 -19.78 -4.64
C PRO A 22 13.07 -20.57 -3.48
N ALA A 23 13.11 -20.01 -2.26
CA ALA A 23 12.54 -20.64 -1.07
C ALA A 23 10.99 -20.67 -1.11
N ALA A 24 10.33 -19.66 -1.68
CA ALA A 24 8.89 -19.66 -1.85
C ALA A 24 8.47 -20.63 -2.96
N LEU A 25 9.23 -20.67 -4.07
CA LEU A 25 9.02 -21.60 -5.15
C LEU A 25 9.12 -23.06 -4.68
N ALA A 26 10.17 -23.41 -3.91
CA ALA A 26 10.36 -24.74 -3.36
C ALA A 26 9.26 -25.17 -2.38
N LYS A 27 8.58 -24.21 -1.74
CA LYS A 27 7.46 -24.46 -0.82
C LYS A 27 6.09 -24.41 -1.51
N SER A 28 6.05 -24.00 -2.76
CA SER A 28 4.81 -23.93 -3.53
C SER A 28 4.25 -25.33 -3.74
N LYS A 29 2.99 -25.52 -3.33
CA LYS A 29 2.22 -26.75 -3.56
C LYS A 29 0.97 -26.38 -4.30
N PHE A 30 1.03 -26.40 -5.60
CA PHE A 30 -0.18 -26.28 -6.41
C PHE A 30 -1.02 -27.55 -6.27
N LYS A 31 -2.32 -27.37 -6.19
CA LYS A 31 -3.31 -28.46 -6.28
C LYS A 31 -4.29 -28.09 -7.38
N PRO A 32 -4.56 -28.97 -8.33
CA PRO A 32 -5.58 -28.75 -9.34
C PRO A 32 -6.93 -28.39 -8.73
N SER A 33 -7.68 -27.56 -9.42
CA SER A 33 -9.06 -27.18 -9.12
C SER A 33 -9.93 -27.40 -10.37
N GLU A 34 -11.22 -27.11 -10.26
CA GLU A 34 -12.14 -27.18 -11.41
C GLU A 34 -11.79 -26.15 -12.48
N GLU A 35 -11.17 -25.02 -12.11
CA GLU A 35 -10.80 -23.94 -13.04
C GLU A 35 -9.36 -24.03 -13.54
N VAL A 36 -8.42 -24.58 -12.72
CA VAL A 36 -6.99 -24.59 -13.02
C VAL A 36 -6.43 -25.99 -12.87
N GLU A 37 -6.12 -26.62 -13.99
CA GLU A 37 -5.59 -27.99 -14.05
C GLU A 37 -4.12 -28.04 -13.63
N SER A 38 -3.29 -27.12 -14.15
CA SER A 38 -1.86 -27.09 -13.89
C SER A 38 -1.30 -25.67 -13.86
N VAL A 39 -0.16 -25.50 -13.21
CA VAL A 39 0.63 -24.27 -13.19
C VAL A 39 2.07 -24.60 -13.52
N GLU A 40 2.61 -23.94 -14.54
CA GLU A 40 3.96 -24.15 -15.02
C GLU A 40 4.76 -22.85 -15.09
N TRP A 41 6.07 -22.96 -14.90
CA TRP A 41 7.00 -21.86 -15.10
C TRP A 41 7.52 -21.90 -16.55
N ARG A 42 7.37 -20.79 -17.25
CA ARG A 42 7.78 -20.66 -18.64
C ARG A 42 8.65 -19.41 -18.85
N THR A 43 9.53 -19.47 -19.81
CA THR A 43 10.18 -18.25 -20.32
C THR A 43 9.16 -17.38 -21.07
N PRO A 44 9.40 -16.07 -21.20
CA PRO A 44 8.47 -15.19 -21.95
C PRO A 44 8.19 -15.68 -23.38
N ASP A 45 9.22 -16.20 -24.07
CA ASP A 45 9.08 -16.70 -25.45
C ASP A 45 8.26 -18.00 -25.53
N GLU A 46 8.40 -18.89 -24.53
CA GLU A 46 7.58 -20.09 -24.42
C GLU A 46 6.13 -19.75 -24.06
N ALA A 47 5.94 -18.82 -23.09
CA ALA A 47 4.62 -18.37 -22.67
C ALA A 47 3.86 -17.76 -23.87
N ARG A 48 4.53 -16.92 -24.68
CA ARG A 48 3.93 -16.32 -25.86
C ARG A 48 3.40 -17.34 -26.88
N LYS A 49 4.06 -18.49 -27.01
CA LYS A 49 3.62 -19.56 -27.93
C LYS A 49 2.42 -20.36 -27.40
N LEU A 50 2.22 -20.34 -26.06
CA LEU A 50 1.15 -21.09 -25.40
C LEU A 50 -0.10 -20.26 -25.15
N LEU A 51 0.02 -18.94 -25.07
CA LEU A 51 -1.11 -18.04 -24.87
C LEU A 51 -2.01 -18.05 -26.11
N THR A 52 -3.32 -18.16 -25.88
CA THR A 52 -4.33 -18.28 -26.94
C THR A 52 -5.02 -16.95 -27.24
N TYR A 53 -5.16 -16.10 -26.24
CA TYR A 53 -5.92 -14.86 -26.36
C TYR A 53 -5.00 -13.65 -26.52
N GLU A 54 -5.39 -12.72 -27.39
CA GLU A 54 -4.62 -11.51 -27.68
C GLU A 54 -4.39 -10.65 -26.43
N PHE A 55 -5.39 -10.51 -25.59
CA PHE A 55 -5.24 -9.75 -24.33
C PHE A 55 -4.21 -10.36 -23.35
N ASP A 56 -3.96 -11.67 -23.38
CA ASP A 56 -2.90 -12.30 -22.59
C ASP A 56 -1.51 -11.98 -23.16
N HIS A 57 -1.39 -11.84 -24.47
CA HIS A 57 -0.17 -11.35 -25.12
C HIS A 57 0.12 -9.91 -24.70
N ASP A 58 -0.89 -9.04 -24.66
CA ASP A 58 -0.74 -7.64 -24.22
C ASP A 58 -0.24 -7.57 -22.77
N VAL A 59 -0.78 -8.38 -21.87
CA VAL A 59 -0.32 -8.48 -20.47
C VAL A 59 1.15 -8.93 -20.39
N LEU A 60 1.55 -9.90 -21.20
CA LEU A 60 2.94 -10.36 -21.27
C LEU A 60 3.86 -9.26 -21.81
N ASP A 61 3.43 -8.53 -22.84
CA ASP A 61 4.20 -7.44 -23.44
C ASP A 61 4.38 -6.27 -22.45
N GLU A 62 3.35 -5.92 -21.70
CA GLU A 62 3.44 -4.93 -20.63
C GLU A 62 4.40 -5.37 -19.53
N LEU A 63 4.32 -6.63 -19.08
CA LEU A 63 5.27 -7.21 -18.12
C LEU A 63 6.70 -7.09 -18.61
N MET A 64 6.96 -7.44 -19.89
CA MET A 64 8.29 -7.36 -20.49
C MET A 64 8.77 -5.91 -20.62
N ALA A 65 7.87 -4.97 -20.93
CA ALA A 65 8.19 -3.55 -20.95
C ALA A 65 8.59 -3.02 -19.56
N ILE A 66 7.85 -3.41 -18.50
CA ILE A 66 8.18 -3.09 -17.09
C ILE A 66 9.54 -3.69 -16.72
N TYR A 67 9.80 -4.93 -17.11
CA TYR A 67 11.08 -5.60 -16.87
C TYR A 67 12.25 -4.87 -17.53
N LYS A 68 12.14 -4.55 -18.83
CA LYS A 68 13.18 -3.82 -19.60
C LYS A 68 13.49 -2.44 -19.03
N ARG A 69 12.48 -1.78 -18.42
CA ARG A 69 12.66 -0.49 -17.73
C ARG A 69 13.25 -0.64 -16.31
N GLY A 70 13.55 -1.86 -15.84
CA GLY A 70 14.05 -2.10 -14.47
C GLY A 70 13.01 -1.82 -13.37
N GLN A 71 11.72 -1.77 -13.70
CA GLN A 71 10.64 -1.35 -12.80
C GLN A 71 9.98 -2.51 -12.02
N LEU A 72 10.41 -3.76 -12.22
CA LEU A 72 9.91 -4.91 -11.45
C LEU A 72 10.45 -4.97 -10.01
N ARG A 73 11.55 -4.29 -9.74
CA ARG A 73 12.14 -4.24 -8.39
C ARG A 73 11.68 -3.00 -7.66
N THR A 74 10.55 -3.12 -6.99
CA THR A 74 9.99 -2.02 -6.20
C THR A 74 10.06 -2.28 -4.71
N LYS A 75 9.94 -1.20 -3.93
CA LYS A 75 9.74 -1.22 -2.48
C LYS A 75 8.48 -0.42 -2.15
N PRO A 76 7.47 -1.05 -1.54
CA PRO A 76 6.23 -0.35 -1.24
C PRO A 76 6.40 0.61 -0.06
N ILE A 77 5.89 1.82 -0.23
CA ILE A 77 5.50 2.71 0.86
C ILE A 77 3.99 2.66 0.94
N ILE A 78 3.47 2.24 2.09
CA ILE A 78 2.03 2.15 2.33
C ILE A 78 1.63 3.35 3.18
N VAL A 79 0.72 4.18 2.68
CA VAL A 79 0.12 5.27 3.45
C VAL A 79 -1.27 4.83 3.89
N LEU A 80 -1.45 4.66 5.19
CA LEU A 80 -2.64 4.13 5.84
C LEU A 80 -3.29 5.22 6.67
N ARG A 81 -4.58 5.48 6.49
CA ARG A 81 -5.36 6.24 7.46
C ARG A 81 -5.74 5.34 8.62
N HIS A 82 -5.65 5.86 9.87
CA HIS A 82 -6.06 5.11 11.06
C HIS A 82 -7.47 4.51 10.90
N ALA A 83 -7.71 3.38 11.55
CA ALA A 83 -9.01 2.70 11.58
C ALA A 83 -10.10 3.55 12.26
N LYS A 84 -11.34 3.09 12.21
CA LYS A 84 -12.49 3.83 12.74
C LYS A 84 -12.33 4.10 14.24
N ALA A 85 -12.32 5.38 14.58
CA ALA A 85 -12.14 5.85 15.96
C ALA A 85 -13.45 6.45 16.49
N THR A 86 -13.56 6.52 17.80
CA THR A 86 -14.66 7.23 18.48
C THR A 86 -14.84 8.63 17.86
N PRO A 87 -16.05 9.09 17.54
CA PRO A 87 -16.27 10.45 17.06
C PRO A 87 -15.70 11.48 18.02
N ARG A 88 -15.19 12.60 17.50
CA ARG A 88 -14.59 13.63 18.37
C ARG A 88 -15.62 14.26 19.29
N SER A 89 -16.85 14.46 18.82
CA SER A 89 -17.97 14.92 19.63
C SER A 89 -18.20 14.08 20.88
N ASP A 90 -18.20 12.76 20.72
CA ASP A 90 -18.49 11.80 21.76
C ASP A 90 -17.32 11.66 22.74
N TRP A 91 -16.09 11.82 22.26
CA TRP A 91 -14.88 11.74 23.06
C TRP A 91 -14.68 12.96 23.95
N MET A 92 -14.89 14.15 23.41
CA MET A 92 -14.65 15.40 24.13
C MET A 92 -15.81 15.76 25.07
N ASN A 93 -17.02 15.34 24.75
CA ASN A 93 -18.24 15.55 25.57
C ASN A 93 -18.26 16.88 26.36
N GLY A 94 -17.75 17.97 25.76
CA GLY A 94 -17.66 19.29 26.37
C GLY A 94 -16.42 19.54 27.25
N GLU A 95 -15.56 18.56 27.47
CA GLU A 95 -14.32 18.69 28.25
C GLU A 95 -13.09 18.82 27.36
N ALA A 96 -12.07 19.50 27.88
CA ALA A 96 -10.77 19.64 27.18
C ALA A 96 -9.91 18.38 27.31
N ILE A 97 -10.40 17.24 26.77
CA ILE A 97 -9.68 15.97 26.78
C ILE A 97 -8.70 15.93 25.60
N ASP A 98 -7.50 15.40 25.82
CA ASP A 98 -6.50 15.24 24.76
C ASP A 98 -6.99 14.33 23.63
N ASP A 99 -7.23 14.91 22.44
CA ASP A 99 -7.64 14.17 21.24
C ASP A 99 -6.60 13.11 20.81
N GLY A 100 -5.36 13.22 21.26
CA GLY A 100 -4.32 12.23 21.05
C GLY A 100 -4.64 10.88 21.67
N ASN A 101 -5.36 10.88 22.77
CA ASN A 101 -5.76 9.67 23.50
C ASN A 101 -7.07 9.03 23.00
N ARG A 102 -7.73 9.64 22.02
CA ARG A 102 -9.01 9.16 21.48
C ARG A 102 -8.88 7.74 20.89
N PRO A 103 -9.65 6.75 21.39
CA PRO A 103 -9.49 5.34 21.04
C PRO A 103 -10.16 4.99 19.72
N LEU A 104 -9.86 3.78 19.22
CA LEU A 104 -10.65 3.14 18.18
C LEU A 104 -12.01 2.69 18.73
N LEU A 105 -13.01 2.66 17.85
CA LEU A 105 -14.25 1.93 18.11
C LEU A 105 -14.02 0.41 18.04
N PRO A 106 -14.92 -0.44 18.55
CA PRO A 106 -14.85 -1.89 18.39
C PRO A 106 -14.67 -2.32 16.92
N GLU A 107 -15.39 -1.68 16.00
CA GLU A 107 -15.22 -1.87 14.56
C GLU A 107 -13.78 -1.50 14.08
N GLY A 108 -13.21 -0.42 14.60
CA GLY A 108 -11.84 -0.04 14.27
C GLY A 108 -10.80 -1.05 14.74
N TYR A 109 -10.99 -1.68 15.90
CA TYR A 109 -10.16 -2.79 16.36
C TYR A 109 -10.30 -4.03 15.46
N ALA A 110 -11.51 -4.32 14.94
CA ALA A 110 -11.73 -5.37 13.97
C ALA A 110 -11.00 -5.07 12.64
N GLN A 111 -11.12 -3.83 12.14
CA GLN A 111 -10.38 -3.37 10.96
C GLN A 111 -8.86 -3.52 11.15
N ALA A 112 -8.32 -3.14 12.30
CA ALA A 112 -6.89 -3.29 12.62
C ALA A 112 -6.41 -4.76 12.58
N LYS A 113 -7.27 -5.71 12.96
CA LYS A 113 -6.99 -7.15 12.82
C LYS A 113 -7.02 -7.61 11.36
N GLN A 114 -7.96 -7.15 10.56
CA GLN A 114 -8.05 -7.47 9.12
C GLN A 114 -6.82 -6.92 8.36
N LEU A 115 -6.33 -5.74 8.74
CA LEU A 115 -5.11 -5.15 8.17
C LEU A 115 -3.87 -6.04 8.33
N ILE A 116 -3.83 -6.99 9.28
CA ILE A 116 -2.70 -7.94 9.41
C ILE A 116 -2.49 -8.72 8.11
N LYS A 117 -3.57 -9.25 7.52
CA LYS A 117 -3.51 -10.01 6.27
C LYS A 117 -3.17 -9.11 5.09
N LEU A 118 -3.85 -7.98 4.99
CA LEU A 118 -3.68 -7.04 3.88
C LEU A 118 -2.26 -6.44 3.83
N LEU A 119 -1.74 -5.91 4.95
CA LEU A 119 -0.36 -5.45 5.04
C LEU A 119 0.64 -6.60 4.84
N GLY A 120 0.26 -7.81 5.24
CA GLY A 120 1.07 -9.01 5.07
C GLY A 120 1.39 -9.34 3.62
N ALA A 121 0.51 -9.01 2.67
CA ALA A 121 0.72 -9.19 1.24
C ALA A 121 1.90 -8.35 0.71
N PHE A 122 2.08 -7.15 1.23
CA PHE A 122 3.14 -6.21 0.83
C PHE A 122 4.39 -6.28 1.72
N THR A 123 4.32 -7.01 2.81
CA THR A 123 5.43 -7.29 3.74
C THR A 123 6.26 -6.07 4.17
N PRO A 124 5.66 -4.94 4.62
CA PRO A 124 6.44 -3.82 5.11
C PRO A 124 7.31 -4.23 6.30
N LYS A 125 8.56 -3.77 6.29
CA LYS A 125 9.57 -4.08 7.31
C LYS A 125 9.69 -2.98 8.37
N ARG A 126 9.10 -1.83 8.13
CA ARG A 126 9.06 -0.69 9.05
C ARG A 126 7.61 -0.27 9.29
N VAL A 127 7.29 -0.02 10.55
CA VAL A 127 5.99 0.50 10.97
C VAL A 127 6.23 1.88 11.56
N ILE A 128 5.79 2.91 10.85
CA ILE A 128 5.97 4.32 11.21
C ILE A 128 4.58 4.93 11.43
N THR A 129 4.37 5.62 12.54
CA THR A 129 3.02 6.06 12.88
C THR A 129 3.01 7.38 13.64
N SER A 130 1.90 8.10 13.57
CA SER A 130 1.54 9.12 14.55
C SER A 130 1.49 8.50 15.96
N PRO A 131 1.96 9.20 17.01
CA PRO A 131 1.89 8.71 18.39
C PRO A 131 0.46 8.68 18.97
N TRP A 132 -0.51 9.18 18.24
CA TRP A 132 -1.90 9.21 18.73
C TRP A 132 -2.51 7.81 18.78
N SER A 133 -3.24 7.52 19.87
CA SER A 133 -3.75 6.20 20.22
C SER A 133 -4.44 5.46 19.05
N ARG A 134 -5.26 6.15 18.25
CA ARG A 134 -5.97 5.55 17.12
C ARG A 134 -5.04 5.07 16.01
N CYS A 135 -3.90 5.76 15.76
CA CYS A 135 -2.89 5.30 14.81
C CYS A 135 -2.07 4.14 15.35
N LEU A 136 -1.61 4.25 16.61
CA LEU A 136 -0.88 3.17 17.28
C LEU A 136 -1.70 1.88 17.29
N ASN A 137 -2.96 1.94 17.74
CA ASN A 137 -3.84 0.78 17.81
C ASN A 137 -4.19 0.19 16.43
N THR A 138 -4.14 0.99 15.37
CA THR A 138 -4.35 0.51 13.99
C THR A 138 -3.19 -0.38 13.53
N VAL A 139 -1.95 -0.01 13.81
CA VAL A 139 -0.78 -0.75 13.30
C VAL A 139 -0.20 -1.77 14.28
N ALA A 140 -0.53 -1.67 15.56
CA ALA A 140 -0.01 -2.55 16.62
C ALA A 140 -0.24 -4.04 16.35
N PRO A 141 -1.43 -4.50 15.89
CA PRO A 141 -1.65 -5.91 15.59
C PRO A 141 -0.69 -6.46 14.51
N TYR A 142 -0.46 -5.70 13.44
CA TYR A 142 0.50 -6.07 12.40
C TYR A 142 1.93 -6.09 12.93
N ALA A 143 2.34 -5.03 13.64
CA ALA A 143 3.68 -4.92 14.22
C ALA A 143 3.96 -6.10 15.16
N LYS A 144 3.02 -6.45 16.05
CA LYS A 144 3.11 -7.60 16.95
C LYS A 144 3.24 -8.92 16.16
N LYS A 145 2.37 -9.15 15.16
CA LYS A 145 2.38 -10.38 14.35
C LYS A 145 3.70 -10.59 13.60
N ARG A 146 4.36 -9.50 13.21
CA ARG A 146 5.60 -9.52 12.42
C ARG A 146 6.87 -9.29 13.25
N ASN A 147 6.72 -9.15 14.58
CA ASN A 147 7.81 -8.81 15.51
C ASN A 147 8.59 -7.55 15.07
N LEU A 148 7.87 -6.49 14.73
CA LEU A 148 8.42 -5.22 14.27
C LEU A 148 8.28 -4.16 15.35
N LYS A 149 9.32 -3.31 15.47
CA LYS A 149 9.27 -2.12 16.33
C LYS A 149 8.40 -1.05 15.66
N ILE A 150 7.51 -0.43 16.44
CA ILE A 150 6.76 0.75 16.01
C ILE A 150 7.64 1.99 16.20
N ILE A 151 7.70 2.82 15.17
CA ILE A 151 8.46 4.07 15.13
C ILE A 151 7.47 5.23 15.14
N GLU A 152 7.38 5.91 16.26
CA GLU A 152 6.49 7.06 16.41
C GLU A 152 7.12 8.32 15.84
N ARG A 153 6.31 9.12 15.12
CA ARG A 153 6.67 10.44 14.58
C ARG A 153 5.54 11.42 14.85
N SER A 154 5.78 12.36 15.77
CA SER A 154 4.78 13.39 16.14
C SER A 154 4.36 14.25 14.94
N GLN A 155 5.23 14.41 13.95
CA GLN A 155 4.96 15.13 12.70
C GLN A 155 3.81 14.50 11.88
N LEU A 156 3.54 13.21 12.06
CA LEU A 156 2.46 12.50 11.39
C LEU A 156 1.10 12.68 12.10
N SER A 157 1.06 13.32 13.28
CA SER A 157 -0.21 13.65 13.93
C SER A 157 -0.89 14.87 13.28
N GLU A 158 -2.19 15.05 13.51
CA GLU A 158 -2.93 16.22 13.03
C GLU A 158 -2.27 17.52 13.52
N LEU A 159 -1.97 17.58 14.81
CA LEU A 159 -1.34 18.75 15.43
C LEU A 159 0.09 18.95 14.94
N GLY A 160 0.88 17.88 14.84
CA GLY A 160 2.26 17.95 14.37
C GLY A 160 2.37 18.43 12.93
N ASN A 161 1.50 17.91 12.05
CA ASN A 161 1.41 18.37 10.67
C ASN A 161 0.93 19.83 10.57
N LYS A 162 -0.13 20.21 11.32
CA LYS A 162 -0.64 21.58 11.34
C LYS A 162 0.43 22.59 11.78
N LYS A 163 1.21 22.27 12.83
CA LYS A 163 2.27 23.14 13.35
C LYS A 163 3.52 23.19 12.46
N GLY A 164 3.76 22.19 11.62
CA GLY A 164 4.97 22.14 10.82
C GLY A 164 4.91 21.22 9.62
N PRO A 165 4.13 21.57 8.56
CA PRO A 165 4.01 20.72 7.38
C PRO A 165 5.36 20.37 6.73
N LYS A 166 6.32 21.32 6.76
CA LYS A 166 7.68 21.09 6.26
C LYS A 166 8.39 19.94 7.00
N ARG A 167 8.18 19.82 8.31
CA ARG A 167 8.74 18.71 9.10
C ARG A 167 8.10 17.37 8.75
N THR A 168 6.80 17.37 8.45
CA THR A 168 6.12 16.18 7.92
C THR A 168 6.71 15.77 6.57
N LYS A 169 6.90 16.71 5.64
CA LYS A 169 7.55 16.45 4.34
C LYS A 169 8.94 15.85 4.50
N ASN A 170 9.75 16.35 5.45
CA ASN A 170 11.07 15.79 5.73
C ASN A 170 11.00 14.33 6.20
N VAL A 171 10.06 14.00 7.10
CA VAL A 171 9.85 12.59 7.53
C VAL A 171 9.52 11.69 6.34
N ILE A 172 8.69 12.16 5.40
CA ILE A 172 8.36 11.37 4.20
C ILE A 172 9.56 11.22 3.28
N ASN A 173 10.34 12.28 3.06
CA ASN A 173 11.58 12.22 2.27
C ASN A 173 12.58 11.22 2.87
N ASP A 174 12.80 11.25 4.20
CA ASP A 174 13.67 10.30 4.89
C ASP A 174 13.23 8.84 4.69
N ILE A 175 11.91 8.60 4.65
CA ILE A 175 11.35 7.26 4.39
C ILE A 175 11.59 6.85 2.93
N ILE A 176 11.42 7.77 1.98
CA ILE A 176 11.67 7.54 0.56
C ILE A 176 13.15 7.24 0.34
N GLU A 177 14.05 8.02 0.92
CA GLU A 177 15.51 7.85 0.80
C GLU A 177 15.99 6.53 1.41
N ASP A 178 15.49 6.17 2.60
CA ASP A 178 15.76 4.89 3.25
C ASP A 178 15.44 3.68 2.35
N GLY A 179 14.34 3.76 1.60
CA GLY A 179 13.97 2.78 0.58
C GLY A 179 13.58 1.40 1.07
N ARG A 180 13.35 1.22 2.35
CA ARG A 180 12.79 -0.02 2.89
C ARG A 180 11.26 -0.02 2.77
N ALA A 181 10.69 -1.18 2.47
CA ALA A 181 9.24 -1.36 2.49
C ALA A 181 8.69 -0.90 3.85
N SER A 182 7.77 0.06 3.84
CA SER A 182 7.31 0.77 5.04
C SER A 182 5.80 0.97 5.05
N VAL A 183 5.18 0.94 6.22
CA VAL A 183 3.82 1.44 6.42
C VAL A 183 3.86 2.71 7.27
N ILE A 184 3.14 3.73 6.83
CA ILE A 184 2.98 5.03 7.48
C ILE A 184 1.52 5.16 7.87
N CYS A 185 1.23 5.17 9.18
CA CYS A 185 -0.13 5.39 9.66
C CYS A 185 -0.31 6.82 10.15
N SER A 186 -1.33 7.49 9.61
CA SER A 186 -1.58 8.90 9.89
C SER A 186 -3.08 9.22 9.88
N HIS A 187 -3.40 10.50 9.80
CA HIS A 187 -4.73 11.09 9.94
C HIS A 187 -5.13 11.84 8.68
N ARG A 188 -6.44 11.90 8.39
CA ARG A 188 -6.97 12.62 7.23
C ARG A 188 -6.37 14.02 7.04
N PRO A 189 -6.23 14.90 8.06
CA PRO A 189 -5.65 16.24 7.87
C PRO A 189 -4.17 16.26 7.50
N ALA A 190 -3.42 15.16 7.72
CA ALA A 190 -2.01 15.08 7.35
C ALA A 190 -1.79 14.43 5.97
N LEU A 191 -2.75 13.70 5.43
CA LEU A 191 -2.65 13.01 4.14
C LEU A 191 -2.28 13.94 2.99
N PRO A 192 -2.85 15.15 2.84
CA PRO A 192 -2.46 16.05 1.76
C PRO A 192 -0.95 16.35 1.74
N THR A 193 -0.35 16.64 2.91
CA THR A 193 1.08 16.90 3.01
C THR A 193 1.93 15.69 2.67
N ILE A 194 1.49 14.48 3.07
CA ILE A 194 2.16 13.22 2.80
C ILE A 194 2.14 12.94 1.30
N PHE A 195 0.95 12.99 0.67
CA PHE A 195 0.80 12.68 -0.74
C PHE A 195 1.42 13.72 -1.66
N GLU A 196 1.36 15.01 -1.34
CA GLU A 196 2.08 16.07 -2.06
C GLU A 196 3.60 15.81 -2.12
N THR A 197 4.15 15.20 -1.06
CA THR A 197 5.57 14.85 -1.03
C THR A 197 5.88 13.68 -1.95
N LEU A 198 5.06 12.62 -1.92
CA LEU A 198 5.17 11.45 -2.78
C LEU A 198 4.91 11.77 -4.25
N GLU A 199 4.00 12.71 -4.53
CA GLU A 199 3.63 13.16 -5.88
C GLU A 199 4.82 13.72 -6.69
N LYS A 200 5.83 14.25 -6.01
CA LYS A 200 7.07 14.74 -6.65
C LYS A 200 7.87 13.62 -7.34
N HIS A 201 7.64 12.38 -6.95
CA HIS A 201 8.28 11.18 -7.48
C HIS A 201 7.38 10.44 -8.50
N ALA A 202 6.17 10.95 -8.78
CA ALA A 202 5.18 10.34 -9.65
C ALA A 202 4.99 11.12 -10.96
N SER A 203 4.47 10.44 -11.97
CA SER A 203 4.06 11.02 -13.25
C SER A 203 2.75 10.40 -13.73
N GLY A 204 2.08 11.04 -14.69
CA GLY A 204 0.87 10.51 -15.32
C GLY A 204 -0.23 10.16 -14.31
N GLU A 205 -0.89 9.05 -14.53
CA GLU A 205 -2.00 8.54 -13.73
C GLU A 205 -1.64 8.34 -12.25
N ASN A 206 -0.44 7.87 -11.95
CA ASN A 206 0.03 7.71 -10.57
C ASN A 206 -0.06 9.00 -9.74
N LYS A 207 0.11 10.16 -10.39
CA LYS A 207 -0.05 11.47 -9.75
C LYS A 207 -1.50 11.71 -9.34
N THR A 208 -2.45 11.36 -10.20
CA THR A 208 -3.89 11.48 -9.94
C THR A 208 -4.31 10.58 -8.79
N LEU A 209 -3.90 9.30 -8.81
CA LEU A 209 -4.19 8.34 -7.75
C LEU A 209 -3.64 8.79 -6.38
N LEU A 210 -2.44 9.39 -6.34
CA LEU A 210 -1.89 9.96 -5.09
C LEU A 210 -2.72 11.12 -4.56
N ARG A 211 -3.25 11.99 -5.43
CA ARG A 211 -4.14 13.10 -5.01
C ARG A 211 -5.46 12.58 -4.43
N GLU A 212 -6.01 11.54 -5.01
CA GLU A 212 -7.22 10.86 -4.51
C GLU A 212 -7.00 10.26 -3.12
N GLY A 213 -5.78 9.87 -2.79
CA GLY A 213 -5.38 9.37 -1.46
C GLY A 213 -5.68 10.33 -0.31
N THR A 214 -5.84 11.63 -0.59
CA THR A 214 -6.24 12.62 0.43
C THR A 214 -7.62 12.31 1.03
N ASN A 215 -8.45 11.52 0.34
CA ASN A 215 -9.80 11.13 0.73
C ASN A 215 -9.92 9.69 1.26
N LEU A 216 -8.81 9.05 1.65
CA LEU A 216 -8.86 7.72 2.26
C LEU A 216 -9.89 7.65 3.39
N LYS A 217 -10.73 6.62 3.40
CA LYS A 217 -11.61 6.29 4.51
C LYS A 217 -10.82 5.68 5.67
N PRO A 218 -11.38 5.58 6.89
CA PRO A 218 -10.72 4.85 7.99
C PRO A 218 -10.33 3.43 7.56
N ALA A 219 -9.10 3.00 7.90
CA ALA A 219 -8.49 1.74 7.50
C ALA A 219 -8.31 1.51 5.99
N GLU A 220 -8.47 2.56 5.17
CA GLU A 220 -8.02 2.54 3.77
C GLU A 220 -6.54 2.95 3.68
N MET A 221 -5.88 2.42 2.64
CA MET A 221 -4.49 2.71 2.36
C MET A 221 -4.22 2.84 0.86
N LEU A 222 -3.19 3.61 0.52
CA LEU A 222 -2.53 3.51 -0.77
C LEU A 222 -1.21 2.75 -0.61
N VAL A 223 -0.95 1.85 -1.53
CA VAL A 223 0.32 1.16 -1.70
C VAL A 223 1.05 1.81 -2.86
N ILE A 224 2.16 2.45 -2.57
CA ILE A 224 2.96 3.22 -3.52
C ILE A 224 4.24 2.43 -3.82
N HIS A 225 4.38 1.94 -5.03
CA HIS A 225 5.54 1.18 -5.47
C HIS A 225 6.63 2.11 -6.00
N LEU A 226 7.72 2.21 -5.26
CA LEU A 226 8.88 3.00 -5.68
C LEU A 226 9.98 2.08 -6.22
N THR A 227 10.67 2.53 -7.28
CA THR A 227 11.86 1.85 -7.80
C THR A 227 12.92 1.70 -6.71
N ALA A 228 13.71 0.63 -6.77
CA ALA A 228 14.93 0.56 -5.99
C ALA A 228 15.87 1.70 -6.40
N ASN A 229 16.68 2.19 -5.47
CA ASN A 229 17.72 3.16 -5.80
C ASN A 229 18.90 2.37 -6.37
N GLU A 230 18.91 2.21 -7.69
CA GLU A 230 20.04 1.67 -8.42
C GLU A 230 20.79 2.88 -9.01
N ASP A 231 22.08 2.98 -8.75
CA ASP A 231 22.99 4.00 -9.30
C ASP A 231 22.72 5.48 -8.89
N GLY A 232 22.24 5.75 -7.69
CA GLY A 232 22.06 7.11 -7.19
C GLY A 232 20.96 7.93 -7.87
N LYS A 233 20.12 7.29 -8.70
CA LYS A 233 18.98 7.94 -9.34
C LYS A 233 17.83 8.15 -8.35
N SER A 234 17.10 9.25 -8.49
CA SER A 234 15.91 9.51 -7.67
C SER A 234 14.89 8.38 -7.85
N ARG A 235 14.29 7.93 -6.74
CA ARG A 235 13.24 6.92 -6.75
C ARG A 235 12.02 7.45 -7.49
N LYS A 236 11.38 6.60 -8.30
CA LYS A 236 10.17 6.92 -9.06
C LYS A 236 9.02 6.05 -8.59
N VAL A 237 7.84 6.62 -8.50
CA VAL A 237 6.60 5.87 -8.33
C VAL A 237 6.24 5.23 -9.67
N VAL A 238 6.11 3.92 -9.68
CA VAL A 238 5.79 3.13 -10.87
C VAL A 238 4.37 2.56 -10.86
N ALA A 239 3.77 2.40 -9.68
CA ALA A 239 2.39 2.00 -9.53
C ALA A 239 1.82 2.51 -8.20
N VAL A 240 0.53 2.74 -8.17
CA VAL A 240 -0.26 3.10 -6.97
C VAL A 240 -1.50 2.24 -6.95
N GLU A 241 -1.74 1.58 -5.83
CA GLU A 241 -2.91 0.72 -5.62
C GLU A 241 -3.67 1.17 -4.38
N ARG A 242 -5.00 1.05 -4.39
CA ARG A 242 -5.86 1.42 -3.27
C ARG A 242 -6.53 0.19 -2.68
N TYR A 243 -6.46 0.07 -1.37
CA TYR A 243 -7.07 -1.01 -0.62
C TYR A 243 -7.74 -0.51 0.66
N GLY A 244 -8.74 -1.26 1.11
CA GLY A 244 -9.41 -1.02 2.38
C GLY A 244 -9.89 -2.31 3.00
N VAL A 245 -10.26 -2.23 4.28
CA VAL A 245 -10.94 -3.30 5.01
C VAL A 245 -12.29 -2.79 5.49
N MET A 246 -13.28 -3.65 5.44
CA MET A 246 -14.65 -3.36 5.92
C MET A 246 -14.79 -3.56 7.42
#